data_fcafc08adbcb080237daf5cddf28957a
#
_entry.id   fcafc08adbcb080237daf5cddf28957a
#
_cell.length_a   1.000
_cell.length_b   1.000
_cell.length_c   1.000
_cell.angle_alpha   90.00
_cell.angle_beta   90.00
_cell.angle_gamma   90.00
#
_symmetry.space_group_name_H-M   'P 1'
#
loop_
_entity.id
_entity.type
_entity.pdbx_description
1 polymer ?
#
loop_
_entity_poly.entity_id
_entity_poly.type
_entity_poly.pdbx_seq_one_letter_code
_entity_poly.pdbx_strand_id
1 'polypeptide(L)'
;MSRFIPNSKYVKSRDNTWIQCRKRVYLYWFKFLKHAEESSEHKVQWNKYRAWGGKDAVMIMRFDAWWEEHWKDCFGIDEERGTCKYPVNGNPKADGIRYALLVYENLHRGSNWDIAIHIQKEETRKRCPVPSFSYAMEDLHTKGNMKWGYERKRVRDESSRTGYRIEKIDNTRGEYDDKVWQNQEEKRKVQSMVGRYKKQAINHLESACRGEF
;
A
#
# COMPACT_ATOMS: atom_id res chain seq x y z
N MET A 1 33.03 5.41 14.73
CA MET A 1 31.80 4.59 14.77
C MET A 1 30.61 5.54 14.70
N SER A 2 29.94 5.61 13.57
CA SER A 2 28.76 6.45 13.42
C SER A 2 27.67 5.95 14.36
N ARG A 3 27.29 6.72 15.38
CA ARG A 3 26.14 6.38 16.23
C ARG A 3 24.87 6.62 15.44
N PHE A 4 24.15 5.55 15.17
CA PHE A 4 22.83 5.66 14.62
C PHE A 4 21.88 6.24 15.66
N ILE A 5 21.57 7.53 15.59
CA ILE A 5 20.59 8.19 16.45
C ILE A 5 19.27 8.22 15.70
N PRO A 6 18.27 7.47 16.14
CA PRO A 6 16.95 7.57 15.56
C PRO A 6 16.41 8.99 15.77
N ASN A 7 15.75 9.54 14.77
CA ASN A 7 15.05 10.81 14.89
C ASN A 7 14.14 10.73 16.14
N SER A 8 14.35 11.61 17.12
CA SER A 8 13.79 11.55 18.49
C SER A 8 12.26 11.43 18.55
N LYS A 9 11.55 11.83 17.51
CA LYS A 9 10.10 11.68 17.39
C LYS A 9 9.62 10.22 17.25
N TYR A 10 10.52 9.27 17.02
CA TYR A 10 10.17 7.89 16.63
C TYR A 10 10.80 6.81 17.50
N VAL A 11 11.55 7.19 18.52
CA VAL A 11 12.19 6.23 19.44
C VAL A 11 11.28 6.01 20.63
N LYS A 12 10.42 5.02 20.56
CA LYS A 12 9.70 4.51 21.74
C LYS A 12 10.17 3.14 22.22
N SER A 13 11.08 2.46 21.53
CA SER A 13 11.61 1.20 22.00
C SER A 13 13.14 1.17 21.96
N ARG A 14 13.74 0.54 22.97
CA ARG A 14 15.17 0.24 23.03
C ARG A 14 15.62 -0.77 21.97
N ASP A 15 14.66 -1.41 21.33
CA ASP A 15 14.88 -2.43 20.33
C ASP A 15 14.86 -1.83 18.94
N ASN A 16 15.56 -2.43 18.00
CA ASN A 16 15.69 -2.02 16.60
C ASN A 16 14.35 -2.00 15.81
N THR A 17 13.21 -2.03 16.47
CA THR A 17 11.87 -2.10 15.86
C THR A 17 11.55 -0.91 14.98
N TRP A 18 12.01 0.29 15.31
CA TRP A 18 11.79 1.45 14.45
C TRP A 18 12.63 1.40 13.16
N ILE A 19 13.84 0.84 13.19
CA ILE A 19 14.64 0.57 11.98
C ILE A 19 13.86 -0.36 11.07
N GLN A 20 13.25 -1.40 11.63
CA GLN A 20 12.41 -2.32 10.87
C GLN A 20 11.18 -1.66 10.28
N CYS A 21 10.49 -0.80 11.04
CA CYS A 21 9.35 -0.05 10.54
C CYS A 21 9.74 0.89 9.40
N ARG A 22 10.88 1.58 9.51
CA ARG A 22 11.39 2.44 8.45
C ARG A 22 12.02 1.66 7.31
N LYS A 23 12.66 0.51 7.56
CA LYS A 23 13.13 -0.38 6.49
C LYS A 23 12.03 -0.62 5.45
N ARG A 24 10.77 -0.81 5.88
CA ARG A 24 9.63 -0.95 4.96
C ARG A 24 9.36 0.31 4.14
N VAL A 25 9.47 1.51 4.71
CA VAL A 25 9.31 2.76 3.96
C VAL A 25 10.40 2.89 2.91
N TYR A 26 11.65 2.64 3.28
CA TYR A 26 12.77 2.68 2.34
C TYR A 26 12.70 1.59 1.28
N LEU A 27 12.16 0.41 1.60
CA LEU A 27 11.84 -0.61 0.60
C LEU A 27 10.90 -0.05 -0.48
N TYR A 28 9.86 0.69 -0.08
CA TYR A 28 8.94 1.27 -1.06
C TYR A 28 9.57 2.42 -1.83
N TRP A 29 10.38 3.26 -1.19
CA TRP A 29 11.17 4.28 -1.89
C TRP A 29 12.08 3.65 -2.96
N PHE A 30 12.83 2.61 -2.57
CA PHE A 30 13.68 1.84 -3.47
C PHE A 30 12.92 1.29 -4.68
N LYS A 31 11.72 0.77 -4.46
CA LYS A 31 10.85 0.29 -5.55
C LYS A 31 10.35 1.42 -6.44
N PHE A 32 9.94 2.54 -5.87
CA PHE A 32 9.55 3.71 -6.66
C PHE A 32 10.70 4.25 -7.51
N LEU A 33 11.94 4.21 -7.02
CA LEU A 33 13.11 4.59 -7.81
C LEU A 33 13.30 3.67 -9.03
N LYS A 34 13.12 2.36 -8.85
CA LYS A 34 13.18 1.42 -9.98
C LYS A 34 12.11 1.73 -11.01
N HIS A 35 10.87 1.89 -10.58
CA HIS A 35 9.78 2.25 -11.48
C HIS A 35 9.97 3.61 -12.16
N ALA A 36 10.50 4.59 -11.45
CA ALA A 36 10.79 5.91 -12.02
C ALA A 36 11.86 5.83 -13.11
N GLU A 37 12.91 5.02 -12.91
CA GLU A 37 13.97 4.84 -13.91
C GLU A 37 13.52 4.01 -15.12
N GLU A 38 12.63 3.04 -14.91
CA GLU A 38 12.02 2.24 -15.98
C GLU A 38 11.01 3.05 -16.80
N SER A 39 10.50 4.15 -16.25
CA SER A 39 9.51 5.01 -16.92
C SER A 39 10.21 6.07 -17.78
N SER A 40 9.76 6.21 -19.03
CA SER A 40 10.23 7.29 -19.91
C SER A 40 9.73 8.68 -19.48
N GLU A 41 8.74 8.76 -18.63
CA GLU A 41 8.10 10.01 -18.19
C GLU A 41 8.83 10.66 -17.01
N HIS A 42 9.65 9.91 -16.29
CA HIS A 42 10.30 10.35 -15.06
C HIS A 42 11.83 10.40 -15.22
N LYS A 43 12.44 11.43 -14.66
CA LYS A 43 13.90 11.59 -14.65
C LYS A 43 14.42 11.63 -13.22
N VAL A 44 15.08 10.54 -12.82
CA VAL A 44 15.67 10.43 -11.48
C VAL A 44 16.95 11.28 -11.37
N GLN A 45 17.06 12.07 -10.31
CA GLN A 45 18.25 12.86 -9.99
C GLN A 45 19.29 11.98 -9.27
N TRP A 46 19.96 11.08 -9.98
CA TRP A 46 20.90 10.10 -9.42
C TRP A 46 22.07 10.71 -8.66
N ASN A 47 22.43 11.95 -8.93
CA ASN A 47 23.43 12.69 -8.17
C ASN A 47 23.08 12.84 -6.69
N LYS A 48 21.79 12.82 -6.33
CA LYS A 48 21.30 12.83 -4.95
C LYS A 48 21.40 11.46 -4.27
N TYR A 49 21.55 10.39 -5.02
CA TYR A 49 21.57 9.00 -4.54
C TYR A 49 22.96 8.38 -4.47
N ARG A 50 24.02 9.20 -4.36
CA ARG A 50 25.41 8.69 -4.31
C ARG A 50 25.65 7.73 -3.15
N ALA A 51 25.09 8.01 -1.96
CA ALA A 51 25.23 7.14 -0.81
C ALA A 51 24.36 5.85 -0.90
N TRP A 52 23.47 5.78 -1.89
CA TRP A 52 22.72 4.57 -2.25
C TRP A 52 23.49 3.67 -3.23
N GLY A 53 24.73 3.99 -3.53
CA GLY A 53 25.52 3.33 -4.58
C GLY A 53 25.14 3.77 -6.01
N GLY A 54 24.32 4.82 -6.14
CA GLY A 54 23.88 5.36 -7.41
C GLY A 54 22.87 4.48 -8.14
N LYS A 55 22.73 4.73 -9.46
CA LYS A 55 21.77 4.02 -10.32
C LYS A 55 22.01 2.51 -10.34
N ASP A 56 23.25 2.10 -10.57
CA ASP A 56 23.57 0.69 -10.79
C ASP A 56 23.25 -0.17 -9.57
N ALA A 57 23.62 0.28 -8.37
CA ALA A 57 23.30 -0.43 -7.14
C ALA A 57 21.79 -0.59 -6.95
N VAL A 58 21.01 0.49 -7.16
CA VAL A 58 19.55 0.44 -7.01
C VAL A 58 18.92 -0.48 -8.06
N MET A 59 19.33 -0.42 -9.31
CA MET A 59 18.71 -1.19 -10.39
C MET A 59 19.06 -2.68 -10.34
N ILE A 60 20.31 -3.02 -10.01
CA ILE A 60 20.80 -4.41 -10.07
C ILE A 60 20.52 -5.16 -8.78
N MET A 61 20.69 -4.52 -7.62
CA MET A 61 20.61 -5.21 -6.33
C MET A 61 19.17 -5.51 -5.91
N ARG A 62 19.02 -6.61 -5.15
CA ARG A 62 17.82 -6.84 -4.36
C ARG A 62 17.86 -5.93 -3.13
N PHE A 63 16.70 -5.44 -2.70
CA PHE A 63 16.61 -4.48 -1.59
C PHE A 63 17.32 -4.94 -0.31
N ASP A 64 17.17 -6.21 0.08
CA ASP A 64 17.79 -6.68 1.33
C ASP A 64 19.32 -6.67 1.25
N ALA A 65 19.91 -7.07 0.13
CA ALA A 65 21.36 -6.99 -0.08
C ALA A 65 21.82 -5.53 -0.11
N TRP A 66 21.11 -4.68 -0.86
CA TRP A 66 21.37 -3.26 -0.90
C TRP A 66 21.26 -2.61 0.50
N TRP A 67 20.25 -2.99 1.29
CA TRP A 67 20.04 -2.47 2.64
C TRP A 67 21.23 -2.79 3.56
N GLU A 68 21.70 -4.03 3.57
CA GLU A 68 22.83 -4.44 4.42
C GLU A 68 24.13 -3.68 4.07
N GLU A 69 24.32 -3.34 2.81
CA GLU A 69 25.49 -2.63 2.34
C GLU A 69 25.44 -1.12 2.60
N HIS A 70 24.29 -0.49 2.36
CA HIS A 70 24.18 0.97 2.29
C HIS A 70 23.45 1.63 3.47
N TRP A 71 22.76 0.89 4.34
CA TRP A 71 21.91 1.52 5.35
C TRP A 71 22.68 2.41 6.32
N LYS A 72 23.91 2.08 6.66
CA LYS A 72 24.76 2.86 7.58
C LYS A 72 25.10 4.23 7.00
N ASP A 73 25.46 4.26 5.72
CA ASP A 73 25.83 5.49 5.03
C ASP A 73 24.61 6.37 4.71
N CYS A 74 23.47 5.75 4.48
CA CYS A 74 22.24 6.45 4.16
C CYS A 74 21.53 7.02 5.39
N PHE A 75 21.54 6.27 6.51
CA PHE A 75 20.70 6.53 7.68
C PHE A 75 21.52 6.69 8.97
N GLY A 76 22.84 6.56 8.89
CA GLY A 76 23.74 7.00 9.92
C GLY A 76 23.59 8.50 10.15
N ILE A 77 23.60 8.94 11.43
CA ILE A 77 23.59 10.36 11.73
C ILE A 77 24.97 10.92 11.45
N ASP A 78 24.99 11.94 10.63
CA ASP A 78 26.07 12.87 10.53
C ASP A 78 26.09 13.67 11.85
N GLU A 79 27.12 13.46 12.68
CA GLU A 79 27.26 14.11 13.99
C GLU A 79 27.33 15.63 13.88
N GLU A 80 27.84 16.18 12.76
CA GLU A 80 27.89 17.60 12.50
C GLU A 80 26.53 18.21 12.15
N ARG A 81 25.67 17.44 11.48
CA ARG A 81 24.36 17.93 11.03
C ARG A 81 23.20 17.49 11.90
N GLY A 82 23.38 16.52 12.77
CA GLY A 82 22.33 15.98 13.63
C GLY A 82 21.15 15.30 12.88
N THR A 83 21.31 15.05 11.56
CA THR A 83 20.27 14.48 10.69
C THR A 83 20.84 13.39 9.80
N CYS A 84 20.01 12.42 9.41
CA CYS A 84 20.40 11.44 8.40
C CYS A 84 20.35 12.05 6.99
N LYS A 85 21.15 11.52 6.06
CA LYS A 85 21.23 12.02 4.67
C LYS A 85 19.89 11.95 3.92
N TYR A 86 19.08 10.94 4.23
CA TYR A 86 17.80 10.70 3.56
C TYR A 86 16.68 10.59 4.60
N PRO A 87 16.27 11.71 5.20
CA PRO A 87 15.16 11.70 6.13
C PRO A 87 13.85 11.39 5.40
N VAL A 88 13.03 10.59 6.02
CA VAL A 88 11.65 10.44 5.58
C VAL A 88 10.83 11.58 6.14
N ASN A 89 10.16 12.31 5.28
CA ASN A 89 9.34 13.46 5.66
C ASN A 89 8.07 13.02 6.41
N GLY A 90 7.82 13.64 7.56
CA GLY A 90 6.64 13.36 8.36
C GLY A 90 6.66 11.97 9.02
N ASN A 91 5.47 11.36 9.13
CA ASN A 91 5.26 10.01 9.65
C ASN A 91 4.45 9.17 8.65
N PRO A 92 5.05 8.80 7.50
CA PRO A 92 4.33 8.06 6.50
C PRO A 92 3.98 6.66 7.01
N LYS A 93 2.72 6.30 6.85
CA LYS A 93 2.26 4.94 7.13
C LYS A 93 2.75 4.02 6.01
N ALA A 94 3.64 3.10 6.33
CA ALA A 94 4.20 2.14 5.37
C ALA A 94 3.14 1.40 4.56
N ASP A 95 2.00 1.07 5.17
CA ASP A 95 0.90 0.41 4.48
C ASP A 95 0.23 1.31 3.43
N GLY A 96 0.09 2.61 3.68
CA GLY A 96 -0.42 3.56 2.69
C GLY A 96 0.48 3.64 1.46
N ILE A 97 1.81 3.70 1.67
CA ILE A 97 2.79 3.70 0.57
C ILE A 97 2.73 2.38 -0.19
N ARG A 98 2.63 1.25 0.53
CA ARG A 98 2.44 -0.08 -0.09
C ARG A 98 1.22 -0.12 -0.98
N TYR A 99 0.09 0.39 -0.51
CA TYR A 99 -1.16 0.37 -1.31
C TYR A 99 -1.05 1.26 -2.55
N ALA A 100 -0.41 2.41 -2.42
CA ALA A 100 -0.12 3.28 -3.57
C ALA A 100 0.77 2.56 -4.60
N LEU A 101 1.82 1.87 -4.16
CA LEU A 101 2.70 1.10 -5.02
C LEU A 101 1.96 -0.05 -5.72
N LEU A 102 1.16 -0.83 -4.96
CA LEU A 102 0.34 -1.91 -5.53
C LEU A 102 -0.61 -1.40 -6.61
N VAL A 103 -1.23 -0.24 -6.39
CA VAL A 103 -2.10 0.38 -7.39
C VAL A 103 -1.29 0.80 -8.62
N TYR A 104 -0.11 1.40 -8.43
CA TYR A 104 0.77 1.80 -9.52
C TYR A 104 1.19 0.60 -10.40
N GLU A 105 1.67 -0.48 -9.77
CA GLU A 105 2.09 -1.71 -10.44
C GLU A 105 0.95 -2.38 -11.25
N ASN A 106 -0.31 -2.03 -10.97
CA ASN A 106 -1.50 -2.60 -11.60
C ASN A 106 -2.30 -1.60 -12.46
N LEU A 107 -1.76 -0.43 -12.82
CA LEU A 107 -2.45 0.57 -13.64
C LEU A 107 -2.92 0.03 -15.01
N HIS A 108 -2.17 -0.91 -15.56
CA HIS A 108 -2.46 -1.56 -16.83
C HIS A 108 -3.71 -2.47 -16.82
N ARG A 109 -4.30 -2.75 -15.64
CA ARG A 109 -5.45 -3.67 -15.48
C ARG A 109 -6.80 -3.06 -15.87
N GLY A 110 -6.86 -1.79 -16.23
CA GLY A 110 -8.06 -1.12 -16.71
C GLY A 110 -8.73 -0.23 -15.67
N SER A 111 -10.01 -0.45 -15.35
CA SER A 111 -10.76 0.42 -14.47
C SER A 111 -10.27 0.34 -13.01
N ASN A 112 -10.59 1.39 -12.22
CA ASN A 112 -10.28 1.39 -10.77
C ASN A 112 -10.89 0.18 -10.05
N TRP A 113 -12.02 -0.32 -10.54
CA TRP A 113 -12.66 -1.50 -9.97
C TRP A 113 -11.87 -2.78 -10.27
N ASP A 114 -11.43 -2.96 -11.51
CA ASP A 114 -10.63 -4.13 -11.92
C ASP A 114 -9.30 -4.19 -11.19
N ILE A 115 -8.67 -3.02 -11.00
CA ILE A 115 -7.45 -2.88 -10.20
C ILE A 115 -7.69 -3.33 -8.76
N ALA A 116 -8.76 -2.85 -8.12
CA ALA A 116 -9.08 -3.22 -6.74
C ALA A 116 -9.32 -4.73 -6.58
N ILE A 117 -10.11 -5.33 -7.47
CA ILE A 117 -10.38 -6.77 -7.48
C ILE A 117 -9.08 -7.56 -7.60
N HIS A 118 -8.25 -7.19 -8.58
CA HIS A 118 -7.00 -7.91 -8.81
C HIS A 118 -6.07 -7.84 -7.61
N ILE A 119 -5.83 -6.64 -7.09
CA ILE A 119 -4.99 -6.44 -5.90
C ILE A 119 -5.54 -7.21 -4.72
N GLN A 120 -6.83 -7.10 -4.43
CA GLN A 120 -7.42 -7.77 -3.27
C GLN A 120 -7.30 -9.29 -3.36
N LYS A 121 -7.51 -9.85 -4.56
CA LYS A 121 -7.37 -11.28 -4.82
C LYS A 121 -5.93 -11.77 -4.56
N GLU A 122 -4.94 -11.06 -5.11
CA GLU A 122 -3.53 -11.43 -4.95
C GLU A 122 -3.03 -11.24 -3.52
N GLU A 123 -3.40 -10.12 -2.89
CA GLU A 123 -2.95 -9.83 -1.53
C GLU A 123 -3.66 -10.69 -0.47
N THR A 124 -4.90 -11.12 -0.71
CA THR A 124 -5.59 -12.10 0.14
C THR A 124 -4.88 -13.46 0.10
N ARG A 125 -4.41 -13.89 -1.07
CA ARG A 125 -3.60 -15.12 -1.20
C ARG A 125 -2.31 -15.05 -0.40
N LYS A 126 -1.70 -13.86 -0.30
CA LYS A 126 -0.49 -13.60 0.50
C LYS A 126 -0.78 -13.36 1.99
N ARG A 127 -2.04 -13.47 2.42
CA ARG A 127 -2.52 -13.14 3.78
C ARG A 127 -2.26 -11.68 4.20
N CYS A 128 -2.19 -10.79 3.23
CA CYS A 128 -1.95 -9.36 3.44
C CYS A 128 -3.02 -8.49 2.74
N PRO A 129 -4.32 -8.72 2.95
CA PRO A 129 -5.39 -8.04 2.23
C PRO A 129 -5.30 -6.51 2.41
N VAL A 130 -5.84 -5.78 1.45
CA VAL A 130 -5.98 -4.32 1.52
C VAL A 130 -7.34 -4.00 2.14
N PRO A 131 -7.41 -3.48 3.37
CA PRO A 131 -8.70 -3.28 4.07
C PRO A 131 -9.68 -2.41 3.29
N SER A 132 -9.19 -1.36 2.64
CA SER A 132 -10.02 -0.44 1.82
C SER A 132 -10.59 -1.07 0.55
N PHE A 133 -10.19 -2.30 0.21
CA PHE A 133 -10.66 -3.05 -0.96
C PHE A 133 -11.47 -4.30 -0.58
N SER A 134 -11.77 -4.50 0.70
CA SER A 134 -12.47 -5.70 1.19
C SER A 134 -13.77 -5.97 0.43
N TYR A 135 -14.55 -4.91 0.19
CA TYR A 135 -15.81 -5.01 -0.53
C TYR A 135 -15.67 -5.56 -1.97
N ALA A 136 -14.54 -5.33 -2.63
CA ALA A 136 -14.31 -5.85 -3.98
C ALA A 136 -14.36 -7.39 -4.04
N MET A 137 -13.96 -8.08 -2.96
CA MET A 137 -14.07 -9.54 -2.85
C MET A 137 -15.46 -9.99 -2.41
N GLU A 138 -16.10 -9.25 -1.53
CA GLU A 138 -17.47 -9.53 -1.08
C GLU A 138 -18.46 -9.48 -2.24
N ASP A 139 -18.35 -8.46 -3.12
CA ASP A 139 -19.20 -8.35 -4.32
C ASP A 139 -19.02 -9.54 -5.27
N LEU A 140 -17.80 -10.01 -5.47
CA LEU A 140 -17.52 -11.17 -6.30
C LEU A 140 -18.13 -12.47 -5.73
N HIS A 141 -18.04 -12.65 -4.42
CA HIS A 141 -18.63 -13.82 -3.76
C HIS A 141 -20.16 -13.78 -3.79
N THR A 142 -20.74 -12.60 -3.62
CA THR A 142 -22.19 -12.40 -3.67
C THR A 142 -22.74 -12.71 -5.07
N LYS A 143 -22.10 -12.20 -6.13
CA LYS A 143 -22.50 -12.47 -7.51
C LYS A 143 -22.39 -13.95 -7.90
N GLY A 144 -21.37 -14.64 -7.39
CA GLY A 144 -21.23 -16.09 -7.59
C GLY A 144 -22.35 -16.94 -6.95
N ASN A 145 -23.00 -16.41 -5.91
CA ASN A 145 -24.08 -17.06 -5.19
C ASN A 145 -25.48 -16.60 -5.60
N MET A 146 -25.61 -15.63 -6.49
CA MET A 146 -26.90 -15.15 -7.03
C MET A 146 -27.50 -16.12 -8.05
N LYS A 147 -27.52 -17.41 -7.77
CA LYS A 147 -28.38 -18.34 -8.48
C LYS A 147 -29.77 -18.29 -7.81
N TRP A 148 -30.77 -17.80 -8.55
CA TRP A 148 -32.19 -17.97 -8.24
C TRP A 148 -32.85 -17.02 -7.22
N GLY A 149 -32.70 -15.73 -7.33
CA GLY A 149 -33.57 -14.76 -6.65
C GLY A 149 -33.52 -14.70 -5.13
N TYR A 150 -32.54 -15.38 -4.52
CA TYR A 150 -32.33 -15.35 -3.08
C TYR A 150 -31.00 -14.71 -2.76
N GLU A 151 -31.01 -13.69 -1.92
CA GLU A 151 -29.82 -13.12 -1.33
C GLU A 151 -29.58 -13.72 0.05
N ARG A 152 -28.33 -14.00 0.39
CA ARG A 152 -27.93 -14.41 1.73
C ARG A 152 -27.46 -13.19 2.50
N LYS A 153 -28.23 -12.76 3.48
CA LYS A 153 -27.84 -11.67 4.37
C LYS A 153 -27.19 -12.22 5.63
N ARG A 154 -26.08 -11.64 6.01
CA ARG A 154 -25.46 -11.88 7.31
C ARG A 154 -26.15 -11.00 8.34
N VAL A 155 -26.96 -11.59 9.21
CA VAL A 155 -27.67 -10.87 10.25
C VAL A 155 -26.95 -11.13 11.57
N ARG A 156 -26.83 -10.09 12.41
CA ARG A 156 -26.29 -10.23 13.76
C ARG A 156 -27.21 -11.14 14.58
N ASP A 157 -26.63 -12.17 15.17
CA ASP A 157 -27.35 -13.14 15.98
C ASP A 157 -26.48 -13.48 17.19
N GLU A 158 -26.88 -12.95 18.36
CA GLU A 158 -26.14 -13.12 19.61
C GLU A 158 -26.20 -14.54 20.13
N SER A 159 -27.16 -15.33 19.68
CA SER A 159 -27.30 -16.77 20.03
C SER A 159 -26.37 -17.66 19.20
N SER A 160 -25.85 -17.15 18.11
CA SER A 160 -24.94 -17.88 17.21
C SER A 160 -23.52 -17.87 17.75
N ARG A 161 -22.82 -19.02 17.71
CA ARG A 161 -21.40 -19.14 18.07
C ARG A 161 -20.48 -18.13 17.36
N THR A 162 -20.86 -17.65 16.17
CA THR A 162 -20.10 -16.69 15.36
C THR A 162 -20.62 -15.27 15.51
N GLY A 163 -21.68 -15.03 16.31
CA GLY A 163 -22.33 -13.72 16.43
C GLY A 163 -23.19 -13.35 15.22
N TYR A 164 -23.33 -14.24 14.23
CA TYR A 164 -24.05 -13.97 12.99
C TYR A 164 -24.75 -15.22 12.48
N ARG A 165 -25.90 -15.03 11.85
CA ARG A 165 -26.58 -16.06 11.07
C ARG A 165 -26.75 -15.60 9.62
N ILE A 166 -26.89 -16.55 8.73
CA ILE A 166 -27.17 -16.27 7.31
C ILE A 166 -28.65 -16.46 7.08
N GLU A 167 -29.35 -15.39 6.75
CA GLU A 167 -30.76 -15.44 6.36
C GLU A 167 -30.90 -15.43 4.85
N LYS A 168 -31.84 -16.24 4.35
CA LYS A 168 -32.33 -16.11 2.99
C LYS A 168 -33.35 -14.97 2.98
N ILE A 169 -33.13 -13.99 2.13
CA ILE A 169 -34.05 -12.89 1.91
C ILE A 169 -34.71 -13.11 0.56
N ASP A 170 -36.06 -13.19 0.56
CA ASP A 170 -36.81 -13.09 -0.68
C ASP A 170 -36.69 -11.66 -1.20
N ASN A 171 -36.25 -11.50 -2.41
CA ASN A 171 -36.09 -10.19 -3.05
C ASN A 171 -37.47 -9.64 -3.37
N THR A 172 -38.04 -8.87 -2.45
CA THR A 172 -39.09 -7.92 -2.81
C THR A 172 -38.47 -6.77 -3.58
N ARG A 173 -39.22 -6.20 -4.54
CA ARG A 173 -38.71 -5.18 -5.48
C ARG A 173 -38.08 -3.98 -4.77
N GLY A 174 -38.59 -3.55 -3.63
CA GLY A 174 -38.08 -2.43 -2.84
C GLY A 174 -36.74 -2.73 -2.15
N GLU A 175 -36.61 -3.92 -1.54
CA GLU A 175 -35.33 -4.34 -0.91
C GLU A 175 -34.20 -4.55 -1.93
N TYR A 176 -34.54 -4.92 -3.17
CA TYR A 176 -33.58 -5.05 -4.26
C TYR A 176 -32.99 -3.68 -4.63
N ASP A 177 -33.82 -2.65 -4.74
CA ASP A 177 -33.38 -1.31 -5.12
C ASP A 177 -32.46 -0.69 -4.06
N ASP A 178 -32.78 -0.82 -2.77
CA ASP A 178 -31.94 -0.31 -1.68
C ASP A 178 -30.57 -1.02 -1.63
N LYS A 179 -30.54 -2.32 -1.87
CA LYS A 179 -29.30 -3.09 -1.89
C LYS A 179 -28.44 -2.78 -3.10
N VAL A 180 -29.05 -2.59 -4.27
CA VAL A 180 -28.34 -2.14 -5.48
C VAL A 180 -27.67 -0.78 -5.24
N TRP A 181 -28.36 0.12 -4.54
CA TRP A 181 -27.81 1.41 -4.16
C TRP A 181 -26.64 1.28 -3.17
N GLN A 182 -26.77 0.49 -2.12
CA GLN A 182 -25.69 0.25 -1.15
C GLN A 182 -24.48 -0.37 -1.83
N ASN A 183 -24.69 -1.34 -2.70
CA ASN A 183 -23.60 -1.97 -3.47
C ASN A 183 -22.91 -0.99 -4.40
N GLN A 184 -23.64 -0.09 -5.05
CA GLN A 184 -23.07 0.95 -5.89
C GLN A 184 -22.25 1.97 -5.09
N GLU A 185 -22.73 2.34 -3.90
CA GLU A 185 -22.00 3.27 -3.01
C GLU A 185 -20.68 2.64 -2.53
N GLU A 186 -20.69 1.40 -2.06
CA GLU A 186 -19.48 0.70 -1.66
C GLU A 186 -18.48 0.55 -2.82
N LYS A 187 -18.97 0.23 -4.01
CA LYS A 187 -18.16 0.20 -5.21
C LYS A 187 -17.51 1.55 -5.52
N ARG A 188 -18.28 2.65 -5.40
CA ARG A 188 -17.75 4.01 -5.57
C ARG A 188 -16.68 4.35 -4.53
N LYS A 189 -16.86 3.95 -3.26
CA LYS A 189 -15.85 4.12 -2.20
C LYS A 189 -14.55 3.43 -2.57
N VAL A 190 -14.60 2.17 -2.98
CA VAL A 190 -13.41 1.43 -3.42
C VAL A 190 -12.74 2.11 -4.62
N GLN A 191 -13.51 2.49 -5.64
CA GLN A 191 -12.99 3.19 -6.81
C GLN A 191 -12.34 4.53 -6.46
N SER A 192 -12.93 5.27 -5.52
CA SER A 192 -12.38 6.53 -5.00
C SER A 192 -11.05 6.30 -4.27
N MET A 193 -10.95 5.23 -3.48
CA MET A 193 -9.71 4.87 -2.79
C MET A 193 -8.59 4.50 -3.77
N VAL A 194 -8.88 3.75 -4.82
CA VAL A 194 -7.91 3.49 -5.89
C VAL A 194 -7.46 4.80 -6.54
N GLY A 195 -8.38 5.71 -6.82
CA GLY A 195 -8.07 7.04 -7.35
C GLY A 195 -7.12 7.85 -6.45
N ARG A 196 -7.30 7.79 -5.12
CA ARG A 196 -6.39 8.41 -4.15
C ARG A 196 -5.01 7.76 -4.20
N TYR A 197 -4.94 6.43 -4.20
CA TYR A 197 -3.66 5.73 -4.25
C TYR A 197 -2.91 5.96 -5.57
N LYS A 198 -3.62 6.12 -6.70
CA LYS A 198 -3.00 6.57 -7.96
C LYS A 198 -2.28 7.92 -7.81
N LYS A 199 -2.97 8.92 -7.23
CA LYS A 199 -2.37 10.24 -6.98
C LYS A 199 -1.19 10.15 -6.02
N GLN A 200 -1.32 9.38 -4.95
CA GLN A 200 -0.23 9.19 -3.98
C GLN A 200 0.98 8.51 -4.64
N ALA A 201 0.76 7.52 -5.50
CA ALA A 201 1.83 6.85 -6.20
C ALA A 201 2.62 7.79 -7.12
N ILE A 202 1.93 8.65 -7.87
CA ILE A 202 2.57 9.67 -8.71
C ILE A 202 3.39 10.62 -7.84
N ASN A 203 2.83 11.11 -6.73
CA ASN A 203 3.56 11.98 -5.81
C ASN A 203 4.81 11.30 -5.23
N HIS A 204 4.72 10.00 -4.88
CA HIS A 204 5.88 9.24 -4.40
C HIS A 204 6.94 9.05 -5.49
N LEU A 205 6.55 8.80 -6.74
CA LEU A 205 7.47 8.74 -7.87
C LEU A 205 8.21 10.05 -8.07
N GLU A 206 7.47 11.15 -8.11
CA GLU A 206 8.07 12.49 -8.27
C GLU A 206 8.98 12.84 -7.11
N SER A 207 8.59 12.54 -5.87
CA SER A 207 9.42 12.75 -4.68
C SER A 207 10.69 11.90 -4.75
N ALA A 208 10.57 10.63 -5.11
CA ALA A 208 11.72 9.76 -5.32
C ALA A 208 12.65 10.31 -6.41
N CYS A 209 12.12 10.82 -7.53
CA CYS A 209 12.94 11.46 -8.58
C CYS A 209 13.75 12.65 -8.06
N ARG A 210 13.20 13.42 -7.10
CA ARG A 210 13.85 14.58 -6.48
C ARG A 210 14.78 14.24 -5.32
N GLY A 211 14.86 12.99 -4.89
CA GLY A 211 15.64 12.58 -3.70
C GLY A 211 14.97 12.95 -2.38
N GLU A 212 13.64 13.03 -2.38
CA GLU A 212 12.79 13.36 -1.24
C GLU A 212 11.75 12.24 -1.05
N PHE A 213 11.39 11.89 0.22
CA PHE A 213 10.35 10.88 0.42
C PHE A 213 9.58 11.08 1.73
#